data_2e72a0e31925ef6766491b297376ae6b
#
_entry.id   2e72a0e31925ef6766491b297376ae6b
#
_cell.length_a   1.000
_cell.length_b   1.000
_cell.length_c   1.000
_cell.angle_alpha   90.00
_cell.angle_beta   90.00
_cell.angle_gamma   90.00
#
_symmetry.space_group_name_H-M   'P 1'
#
loop_
_entity.id
_entity.type
_entity.pdbx_description
1 polymer ?
#
loop_
_entity_poly.entity_id
_entity_poly.type
_entity_poly.pdbx_seq_one_letter_code
_entity_poly.pdbx_strand_id
1 'polypeptide(L)'
;MSNTQHLQDFTTQVRRDILRMVHAVNSGHPGGSLGCAEFFTVLYQHQMQRKAGFDMNGIGEDLFFLSNGHISPVFYSVLARSGYFPVSELATFRKLNSRLQGHPTTHEGLPGVRMASGSLGQGLSVAIGAAQAKKLNGDQHLVYSLHGDGELQEGQNWEAIMYASAKKVDNLIATIDYNGQQIDGSTDDVLSLGNLKAKFEAFDWDVLEITEGNDIEAIKAGLAEAKSRTGKGKPVCVLMHTVMGNGVDFMMHTHAWHGKAPNDEQLANGLAQNKETLGDY
;
A
#
# COMPACT_ATOMS: atom_id res chain seq x y z
N MET A 1 6.58 -25.76 3.41
CA MET A 1 7.34 -24.52 3.12
C MET A 1 7.44 -23.73 4.39
N SER A 2 8.56 -23.03 4.66
CA SER A 2 8.62 -22.07 5.76
C SER A 2 7.62 -20.93 5.50
N ASN A 3 7.14 -20.26 6.55
CA ASN A 3 6.24 -19.10 6.39
C ASN A 3 6.86 -18.02 5.47
N THR A 4 8.17 -17.80 5.57
CA THR A 4 8.90 -16.84 4.73
C THR A 4 8.90 -17.24 3.25
N GLN A 5 9.12 -18.52 2.92
CA GLN A 5 9.09 -18.99 1.53
C GLN A 5 7.70 -18.77 0.89
N HIS A 6 6.63 -19.01 1.63
CA HIS A 6 5.28 -18.73 1.15
C HIS A 6 5.09 -17.24 0.84
N LEU A 7 5.57 -16.34 1.70
CA LEU A 7 5.48 -14.89 1.47
C LEU A 7 6.33 -14.47 0.26
N GLN A 8 7.52 -15.05 0.07
CA GLN A 8 8.36 -14.79 -1.11
C GLN A 8 7.67 -15.22 -2.40
N ASP A 9 7.09 -16.43 -2.42
CA ASP A 9 6.35 -16.95 -3.58
C ASP A 9 5.13 -16.09 -3.90
N PHE A 10 4.40 -15.67 -2.86
CA PHE A 10 3.25 -14.77 -2.99
C PHE A 10 3.67 -13.42 -3.57
N THR A 11 4.72 -12.80 -3.05
CA THR A 11 5.25 -11.52 -3.52
C THR A 11 5.70 -11.60 -4.98
N THR A 12 6.41 -12.66 -5.35
CA THR A 12 6.88 -12.88 -6.72
C THR A 12 5.69 -12.98 -7.68
N GLN A 13 4.65 -13.69 -7.29
CA GLN A 13 3.45 -13.79 -8.13
C GLN A 13 2.68 -12.47 -8.21
N VAL A 14 2.61 -11.70 -7.13
CA VAL A 14 2.03 -10.34 -7.14
C VAL A 14 2.74 -9.43 -8.14
N ARG A 15 4.08 -9.47 -8.21
CA ARG A 15 4.84 -8.71 -9.21
C ARG A 15 4.49 -9.11 -10.64
N ARG A 16 4.32 -10.41 -10.91
CA ARG A 16 3.85 -10.90 -12.21
C ARG A 16 2.49 -10.32 -12.58
N ASP A 17 1.55 -10.36 -11.63
CA ASP A 17 0.20 -9.82 -11.85
C ASP A 17 0.23 -8.32 -12.15
N ILE A 18 1.03 -7.54 -11.43
CA ILE A 18 1.21 -6.10 -11.67
C ILE A 18 1.66 -5.86 -13.12
N LEU A 19 2.74 -6.53 -13.54
CA LEU A 19 3.30 -6.36 -14.89
C LEU A 19 2.27 -6.72 -15.96
N ARG A 20 1.56 -7.84 -15.80
CA ARG A 20 0.55 -8.34 -16.74
C ARG A 20 -0.67 -7.41 -16.81
N MET A 21 -1.19 -6.95 -15.68
CA MET A 21 -2.32 -6.01 -15.64
C MET A 21 -2.00 -4.71 -16.36
N VAL A 22 -0.87 -4.10 -16.03
CA VAL A 22 -0.48 -2.79 -16.58
C VAL A 22 -0.15 -2.88 -18.07
N HIS A 23 0.55 -3.92 -18.49
CA HIS A 23 0.86 -4.18 -19.89
C HIS A 23 -0.40 -4.40 -20.74
N ALA A 24 -1.34 -5.24 -20.27
CA ALA A 24 -2.52 -5.65 -21.05
C ALA A 24 -3.40 -4.48 -21.51
N VAL A 25 -3.35 -3.34 -20.82
CA VAL A 25 -4.11 -2.12 -21.14
C VAL A 25 -3.22 -0.92 -21.49
N ASN A 26 -1.90 -1.15 -21.57
CA ASN A 26 -0.89 -0.12 -21.80
C ASN A 26 -1.09 1.11 -20.89
N SER A 27 -1.45 0.88 -19.62
CA SER A 27 -1.78 1.95 -18.68
C SER A 27 -1.70 1.47 -17.22
N GLY A 28 -1.16 2.28 -16.34
CA GLY A 28 -1.09 2.02 -14.90
C GLY A 28 0.23 2.47 -14.29
N HIS A 29 0.40 2.19 -13.00
CA HIS A 29 1.53 2.65 -12.21
C HIS A 29 2.33 1.45 -11.68
N PRO A 30 3.24 0.86 -12.49
CA PRO A 30 3.98 -0.32 -12.07
C PRO A 30 5.03 -0.02 -11.00
N GLY A 31 5.70 1.13 -11.05
CA GLY A 31 6.84 1.42 -10.18
C GLY A 31 6.51 1.37 -8.69
N GLY A 32 5.57 2.17 -8.22
CA GLY A 32 5.12 2.14 -6.82
C GLY A 32 4.44 0.82 -6.45
N SER A 33 3.69 0.21 -7.40
CA SER A 33 3.08 -1.10 -7.18
C SER A 33 4.12 -2.18 -6.89
N LEU A 34 5.21 -2.24 -7.67
CA LEU A 34 6.32 -3.18 -7.47
C LEU A 34 7.08 -2.88 -6.17
N GLY A 35 7.32 -1.59 -5.87
CA GLY A 35 7.99 -1.15 -4.65
C GLY A 35 7.25 -1.53 -3.37
N CYS A 36 5.93 -1.67 -3.41
CA CYS A 36 5.11 -2.01 -2.24
C CYS A 36 4.67 -3.49 -2.20
N ALA A 37 5.15 -4.36 -3.10
CA ALA A 37 4.67 -5.75 -3.20
C ALA A 37 4.92 -6.54 -1.91
N GLU A 38 6.08 -6.40 -1.26
CA GLU A 38 6.42 -7.03 0.01
C GLU A 38 5.53 -6.54 1.15
N PHE A 39 5.35 -5.22 1.24
CA PHE A 39 4.49 -4.63 2.27
C PHE A 39 3.07 -5.20 2.22
N PHE A 40 2.45 -5.18 1.04
CA PHE A 40 1.10 -5.71 0.87
C PHE A 40 1.03 -7.21 1.17
N THR A 41 2.05 -7.98 0.74
CA THR A 41 2.13 -9.41 1.05
C THR A 41 2.18 -9.64 2.55
N VAL A 42 3.09 -8.97 3.26
CA VAL A 42 3.22 -9.12 4.72
C VAL A 42 1.95 -8.65 5.43
N LEU A 43 1.40 -7.50 5.03
CA LEU A 43 0.20 -6.95 5.64
C LEU A 43 -0.98 -7.92 5.55
N TYR A 44 -1.27 -8.46 4.36
CA TYR A 44 -2.45 -9.28 4.10
C TYR A 44 -2.27 -10.77 4.43
N GLN A 45 -1.05 -11.32 4.34
CA GLN A 45 -0.80 -12.74 4.58
C GLN A 45 -0.29 -13.04 6.00
N HIS A 46 0.13 -12.00 6.76
CA HIS A 46 0.75 -12.24 8.05
C HIS A 46 0.24 -11.30 9.16
N GLN A 47 0.07 -10.00 8.89
CA GLN A 47 -0.09 -8.99 9.95
C GLN A 47 -1.54 -8.73 10.35
N MET A 48 -2.43 -8.51 9.38
CA MET A 48 -3.82 -8.11 9.62
C MET A 48 -4.67 -9.25 10.16
N GLN A 49 -5.48 -8.95 11.18
CA GLN A 49 -6.56 -9.82 11.66
C GLN A 49 -7.81 -9.56 10.81
N ARG A 50 -8.11 -10.47 9.88
CA ARG A 50 -9.22 -10.37 8.94
C ARG A 50 -10.24 -11.47 9.17
N LYS A 51 -11.52 -11.15 8.94
CA LYS A 51 -12.60 -12.14 8.91
C LYS A 51 -12.69 -12.84 7.56
N ALA A 52 -13.31 -14.01 7.54
CA ALA A 52 -13.74 -14.64 6.30
C ALA A 52 -14.89 -13.81 5.67
N GLY A 53 -14.78 -13.55 4.38
CA GLY A 53 -15.71 -12.68 3.66
C GLY A 53 -15.38 -11.19 3.82
N PHE A 54 -16.13 -10.35 3.13
CA PHE A 54 -15.97 -8.90 3.15
C PHE A 54 -17.23 -8.23 3.69
N ASP A 55 -17.05 -7.40 4.71
CA ASP A 55 -18.07 -6.47 5.21
C ASP A 55 -17.52 -5.04 5.11
N MET A 56 -18.28 -4.13 4.49
CA MET A 56 -17.90 -2.73 4.33
C MET A 56 -17.64 -2.05 5.69
N ASN A 57 -18.40 -2.38 6.72
CA ASN A 57 -18.25 -1.80 8.06
C ASN A 57 -17.01 -2.31 8.79
N GLY A 58 -16.53 -3.53 8.49
CA GLY A 58 -15.32 -4.11 9.05
C GLY A 58 -15.29 -4.19 10.57
N ILE A 59 -16.43 -4.46 11.21
CA ILE A 59 -16.53 -4.58 12.67
C ILE A 59 -15.83 -5.87 13.12
N GLY A 60 -14.90 -5.76 14.08
CA GLY A 60 -14.18 -6.91 14.64
C GLY A 60 -13.13 -7.50 13.69
N GLU A 61 -12.55 -6.68 12.83
CA GLU A 61 -11.39 -6.98 11.99
C GLU A 61 -10.52 -5.73 11.80
N ASP A 62 -9.23 -5.91 11.48
CA ASP A 62 -8.36 -4.80 11.10
C ASP A 62 -8.79 -4.22 9.74
N LEU A 63 -8.65 -2.91 9.58
CA LEU A 63 -8.96 -2.21 8.32
C LEU A 63 -7.70 -1.72 7.64
N PHE A 64 -7.74 -1.70 6.30
CA PHE A 64 -6.71 -1.08 5.49
C PHE A 64 -7.31 -0.05 4.53
N PHE A 65 -6.64 1.10 4.41
CA PHE A 65 -6.97 2.19 3.50
C PHE A 65 -5.77 2.54 2.61
N LEU A 66 -5.95 2.41 1.30
CA LEU A 66 -4.94 2.79 0.30
C LEU A 66 -5.15 4.26 -0.08
N SER A 67 -4.26 5.16 0.36
CA SER A 67 -4.34 6.59 0.02
C SER A 67 -3.75 6.89 -1.35
N ASN A 68 -2.56 6.38 -1.65
CA ASN A 68 -1.90 6.48 -2.94
C ASN A 68 -2.53 5.52 -3.98
N GLY A 69 -3.81 5.76 -4.29
CA GLY A 69 -4.66 4.87 -5.08
C GLY A 69 -4.17 4.53 -6.49
N HIS A 70 -3.18 5.26 -7.01
CA HIS A 70 -2.55 4.96 -8.30
C HIS A 70 -1.80 3.62 -8.31
N ILE A 71 -1.35 3.11 -7.15
CA ILE A 71 -0.76 1.77 -7.04
C ILE A 71 -1.83 0.67 -6.91
N SER A 72 -3.02 0.88 -7.46
CA SER A 72 -4.11 -0.09 -7.51
C SER A 72 -3.71 -1.49 -8.03
N PRO A 73 -2.74 -1.66 -8.97
CA PRO A 73 -2.36 -2.99 -9.44
C PRO A 73 -1.89 -3.93 -8.32
N VAL A 74 -1.00 -3.48 -7.42
CA VAL A 74 -0.57 -4.31 -6.29
C VAL A 74 -1.72 -4.60 -5.34
N PHE A 75 -2.57 -3.61 -5.07
CA PHE A 75 -3.72 -3.78 -4.17
C PHE A 75 -4.71 -4.81 -4.71
N TYR A 76 -5.08 -4.73 -5.99
CA TYR A 76 -5.99 -5.69 -6.60
C TYR A 76 -5.41 -7.11 -6.65
N SER A 77 -4.12 -7.25 -7.01
CA SER A 77 -3.47 -8.55 -7.01
C SER A 77 -3.52 -9.20 -5.61
N VAL A 78 -3.15 -8.45 -4.58
CA VAL A 78 -3.14 -8.98 -3.20
C VAL A 78 -4.55 -9.28 -2.71
N LEU A 79 -5.56 -8.47 -3.01
CA LEU A 79 -6.95 -8.75 -2.65
C LEU A 79 -7.45 -10.04 -3.33
N ALA A 80 -7.24 -10.18 -4.64
CA ALA A 80 -7.66 -11.38 -5.39
C ALA A 80 -6.98 -12.63 -4.81
N ARG A 81 -5.66 -12.60 -4.64
CA ARG A 81 -4.88 -13.73 -4.10
C ARG A 81 -5.13 -13.99 -2.61
N SER A 82 -5.69 -13.04 -1.90
CA SER A 82 -6.18 -13.19 -0.52
C SER A 82 -7.64 -13.68 -0.45
N GLY A 83 -8.28 -14.00 -1.59
CA GLY A 83 -9.60 -14.60 -1.65
C GLY A 83 -10.78 -13.64 -1.61
N TYR A 84 -10.56 -12.32 -1.79
CA TYR A 84 -11.67 -11.34 -1.83
C TYR A 84 -12.51 -11.45 -3.12
N PHE A 85 -11.88 -11.81 -4.24
CA PHE A 85 -12.54 -12.04 -5.52
C PHE A 85 -11.67 -12.96 -6.40
N PRO A 86 -12.21 -13.54 -7.49
CA PRO A 86 -11.47 -14.46 -8.35
C PRO A 86 -10.22 -13.84 -8.98
N VAL A 87 -9.07 -14.54 -8.94
CA VAL A 87 -7.80 -14.10 -9.54
C VAL A 87 -7.94 -13.80 -11.04
N SER A 88 -8.79 -14.56 -11.74
CA SER A 88 -9.07 -14.36 -13.17
C SER A 88 -9.65 -12.97 -13.49
N GLU A 89 -10.27 -12.30 -12.50
CA GLU A 89 -10.81 -10.94 -12.68
C GLU A 89 -9.70 -9.90 -12.89
N LEU A 90 -8.45 -10.17 -12.47
CA LEU A 90 -7.30 -9.30 -12.73
C LEU A 90 -7.11 -9.01 -14.22
N ALA A 91 -7.49 -9.95 -15.11
CA ALA A 91 -7.48 -9.76 -16.56
C ALA A 91 -8.41 -8.62 -17.06
N THR A 92 -9.27 -8.10 -16.19
CA THR A 92 -10.22 -7.03 -16.55
C THR A 92 -9.75 -5.64 -16.12
N PHE A 93 -8.56 -5.51 -15.51
CA PHE A 93 -8.03 -4.24 -15.02
C PHE A 93 -8.17 -3.11 -16.07
N ARG A 94 -8.75 -1.98 -15.67
CA ARG A 94 -9.02 -0.79 -16.49
C ARG A 94 -9.84 -1.03 -17.76
N LYS A 95 -10.46 -2.20 -17.94
CA LYS A 95 -11.37 -2.43 -19.07
C LYS A 95 -12.74 -1.83 -18.80
N LEU A 96 -13.47 -1.55 -19.87
CA LEU A 96 -14.86 -1.05 -19.77
C LEU A 96 -15.72 -2.03 -18.95
N ASN A 97 -16.53 -1.50 -18.06
CA ASN A 97 -17.41 -2.26 -17.15
C ASN A 97 -16.67 -3.20 -16.16
N SER A 98 -15.36 -3.05 -15.98
CA SER A 98 -14.62 -3.76 -14.94
C SER A 98 -14.80 -3.12 -13.57
N ARG A 99 -14.80 -3.92 -12.51
CA ARG A 99 -14.72 -3.42 -11.12
C ARG A 99 -13.30 -2.98 -10.74
N LEU A 100 -12.28 -3.40 -11.50
CA LEU A 100 -10.88 -3.07 -11.28
C LEU A 100 -10.53 -1.79 -12.02
N GLN A 101 -10.99 -0.67 -11.47
CA GLN A 101 -10.75 0.66 -12.02
C GLN A 101 -9.27 1.07 -11.87
N GLY A 102 -8.81 2.06 -12.65
CA GLY A 102 -7.43 2.55 -12.56
C GLY A 102 -7.04 3.08 -11.18
N HIS A 103 -8.02 3.61 -10.46
CA HIS A 103 -7.96 3.97 -9.04
C HIS A 103 -9.11 3.28 -8.31
N PRO A 104 -8.92 2.77 -7.09
CA PRO A 104 -9.99 2.08 -6.37
C PRO A 104 -11.20 2.97 -6.15
N THR A 105 -12.39 2.39 -6.28
CA THR A 105 -13.66 3.06 -6.01
C THR A 105 -14.62 2.13 -5.29
N THR A 106 -15.39 2.68 -4.36
CA THR A 106 -16.42 1.94 -3.62
C THR A 106 -17.68 1.73 -4.45
N HIS A 107 -17.90 2.53 -5.49
CA HIS A 107 -19.07 2.43 -6.37
C HIS A 107 -19.17 1.07 -7.07
N GLU A 108 -18.04 0.50 -7.44
CA GLU A 108 -17.99 -0.79 -8.14
C GLU A 108 -18.22 -1.99 -7.21
N GLY A 109 -18.32 -1.79 -5.92
CA GLY A 109 -18.60 -2.85 -4.95
C GLY A 109 -17.54 -3.96 -4.90
N LEU A 110 -16.27 -3.65 -5.24
CA LEU A 110 -15.19 -4.62 -5.22
C LEU A 110 -14.86 -5.00 -3.76
N PRO A 111 -14.96 -6.29 -3.38
CA PRO A 111 -14.61 -6.71 -2.04
C PRO A 111 -13.17 -6.36 -1.67
N GLY A 112 -12.97 -5.84 -0.45
CA GLY A 112 -11.67 -5.37 0.05
C GLY A 112 -11.44 -3.88 -0.12
N VAL A 113 -12.17 -3.19 -0.99
CA VAL A 113 -12.07 -1.74 -1.23
C VAL A 113 -13.08 -1.00 -0.36
N ARG A 114 -12.59 -0.25 0.64
CA ARG A 114 -13.42 0.52 1.59
C ARG A 114 -13.39 2.03 1.35
N MET A 115 -12.57 2.50 0.42
CA MET A 115 -12.43 3.92 0.12
C MET A 115 -12.14 4.10 -1.36
N ALA A 116 -12.75 5.11 -1.97
CA ALA A 116 -12.29 5.62 -3.25
C ALA A 116 -11.00 6.42 -3.03
N SER A 117 -9.97 6.16 -3.83
CA SER A 117 -8.69 6.84 -3.73
C SER A 117 -8.14 7.22 -5.10
N GLY A 118 -7.06 8.03 -5.12
CA GLY A 118 -6.49 8.60 -6.35
C GLY A 118 -6.41 10.12 -6.29
N SER A 119 -7.29 10.77 -5.52
CA SER A 119 -7.06 12.14 -5.06
C SER A 119 -6.13 12.08 -3.85
N LEU A 120 -4.86 12.39 -4.07
CA LEU A 120 -3.82 12.28 -3.04
C LEU A 120 -4.12 13.21 -1.85
N GLY A 121 -3.68 12.80 -0.66
CA GLY A 121 -3.88 13.53 0.59
C GLY A 121 -5.20 13.24 1.32
N GLN A 122 -6.17 12.54 0.70
CA GLN A 122 -7.48 12.29 1.30
C GLN A 122 -7.50 11.09 2.27
N GLY A 123 -6.69 10.08 1.99
CA GLY A 123 -6.79 8.78 2.64
C GLY A 123 -6.50 8.79 4.13
N LEU A 124 -5.58 9.64 4.59
CA LEU A 124 -5.23 9.72 6.01
C LEU A 124 -6.43 10.19 6.85
N SER A 125 -7.15 11.20 6.37
CA SER A 125 -8.36 11.69 7.06
C SER A 125 -9.44 10.61 7.17
N VAL A 126 -9.62 9.80 6.11
CA VAL A 126 -10.57 8.68 6.11
C VAL A 126 -10.13 7.59 7.09
N ALA A 127 -8.84 7.22 7.08
CA ALA A 127 -8.29 6.23 8.02
C ALA A 127 -8.44 6.68 9.49
N ILE A 128 -8.21 7.97 9.79
CA ILE A 128 -8.43 8.56 11.11
C ILE A 128 -9.90 8.45 11.52
N GLY A 129 -10.82 8.78 10.63
CA GLY A 129 -12.27 8.65 10.89
C GLY A 129 -12.66 7.22 11.22
N ALA A 130 -12.16 6.24 10.47
CA ALA A 130 -12.39 4.83 10.72
C ALA A 130 -11.80 4.36 12.06
N ALA A 131 -10.58 4.82 12.40
CA ALA A 131 -9.93 4.50 13.67
C ALA A 131 -10.72 5.07 14.86
N GLN A 132 -11.21 6.29 14.74
CA GLN A 132 -12.10 6.89 15.77
C GLN A 132 -13.42 6.14 15.90
N ALA A 133 -14.06 5.74 14.79
CA ALA A 133 -15.27 4.95 14.79
C ALA A 133 -15.07 3.62 15.52
N LYS A 134 -13.94 2.92 15.30
CA LYS A 134 -13.60 1.71 16.07
C LYS A 134 -13.50 1.99 17.56
N LYS A 135 -12.79 3.04 17.97
CA LYS A 135 -12.69 3.42 19.40
C LYS A 135 -14.05 3.71 20.02
N LEU A 136 -14.91 4.46 19.32
CA LEU A 136 -16.26 4.78 19.79
C LEU A 136 -17.14 3.53 19.96
N ASN A 137 -16.95 2.54 19.10
CA ASN A 137 -17.67 1.26 19.14
C ASN A 137 -17.04 0.22 20.08
N GLY A 138 -15.95 0.55 20.79
CA GLY A 138 -15.21 -0.39 21.63
C GLY A 138 -14.48 -1.49 20.86
N ASP A 139 -14.31 -1.35 19.54
CA ASP A 139 -13.60 -2.30 18.68
C ASP A 139 -12.09 -2.09 18.82
N GLN A 140 -11.38 -3.12 19.29
CA GLN A 140 -9.95 -3.08 19.59
C GLN A 140 -9.04 -3.33 18.36
N HIS A 141 -9.64 -3.59 17.18
CA HIS A 141 -8.87 -3.83 15.96
C HIS A 141 -8.27 -2.53 15.42
N LEU A 142 -7.18 -2.69 14.68
CA LEU A 142 -6.38 -1.58 14.19
C LEU A 142 -6.84 -1.09 12.82
N VAL A 143 -6.44 0.13 12.51
CA VAL A 143 -6.54 0.71 11.18
C VAL A 143 -5.13 0.90 10.62
N TYR A 144 -4.90 0.37 9.44
CA TYR A 144 -3.67 0.54 8.66
C TYR A 144 -3.96 1.44 7.46
N SER A 145 -3.01 2.27 7.08
CA SER A 145 -3.07 3.04 5.84
C SER A 145 -1.70 3.09 5.16
N LEU A 146 -1.70 3.24 3.83
CA LEU A 146 -0.49 3.43 3.04
C LEU A 146 -0.59 4.72 2.24
N HIS A 147 0.48 5.51 2.29
CA HIS A 147 0.63 6.81 1.64
C HIS A 147 1.94 6.84 0.85
N GLY A 148 1.99 7.58 -0.25
CA GLY A 148 3.24 7.90 -0.92
C GLY A 148 3.96 9.06 -0.23
N ASP A 149 5.29 9.12 -0.34
CA ASP A 149 6.06 10.27 0.14
C ASP A 149 5.74 11.53 -0.67
N GLY A 150 5.66 11.46 -2.00
CA GLY A 150 5.20 12.58 -2.83
C GLY A 150 3.78 13.04 -2.49
N GLU A 151 2.92 12.15 -2.01
CA GLU A 151 1.59 12.49 -1.50
C GLU A 151 1.64 13.39 -0.26
N LEU A 152 2.69 13.30 0.57
CA LEU A 152 2.85 14.16 1.73
C LEU A 152 3.13 15.62 1.39
N GLN A 153 3.35 15.94 0.12
CA GLN A 153 3.40 17.32 -0.36
C GLN A 153 2.03 18.01 -0.32
N GLU A 154 0.94 17.23 -0.25
CA GLU A 154 -0.43 17.76 -0.07
C GLU A 154 -0.65 18.28 1.36
N GLY A 155 -1.06 19.53 1.47
CA GLY A 155 -1.26 20.22 2.77
C GLY A 155 -2.25 19.53 3.69
N GLN A 156 -3.29 18.90 3.11
CA GLN A 156 -4.33 18.19 3.87
C GLN A 156 -3.79 17.03 4.72
N ASN A 157 -2.67 16.38 4.31
CA ASN A 157 -2.03 15.37 5.15
C ASN A 157 -1.56 15.96 6.49
N TRP A 158 -0.99 17.16 6.48
CA TRP A 158 -0.49 17.81 7.70
C TRP A 158 -1.61 18.26 8.64
N GLU A 159 -2.76 18.67 8.10
CA GLU A 159 -3.98 18.89 8.88
C GLU A 159 -4.45 17.61 9.56
N ALA A 160 -4.47 16.49 8.82
CA ALA A 160 -4.85 15.18 9.34
C ALA A 160 -3.86 14.66 10.40
N ILE A 161 -2.55 14.82 10.15
CA ILE A 161 -1.47 14.46 11.09
C ILE A 161 -1.64 15.20 12.42
N MET A 162 -1.85 16.52 12.38
CA MET A 162 -2.11 17.33 13.58
C MET A 162 -3.38 16.88 14.33
N TYR A 163 -4.44 16.60 13.59
CA TYR A 163 -5.70 16.16 14.18
C TYR A 163 -5.57 14.78 14.87
N ALA A 164 -4.87 13.84 14.24
CA ALA A 164 -4.73 12.48 14.77
C ALA A 164 -4.05 12.45 16.14
N SER A 165 -2.97 13.22 16.31
CA SER A 165 -2.26 13.33 17.59
C SER A 165 -3.11 14.07 18.63
N ALA A 166 -3.72 15.21 18.28
CA ALA A 166 -4.59 15.97 19.17
C ALA A 166 -5.77 15.13 19.71
N LYS A 167 -6.27 14.19 18.90
CA LYS A 167 -7.36 13.27 19.27
C LYS A 167 -6.88 11.90 19.79
N LYS A 168 -5.56 11.71 19.94
CA LYS A 168 -4.95 10.47 20.45
C LYS A 168 -5.49 9.24 19.70
N VAL A 169 -5.40 9.27 18.36
CA VAL A 169 -5.87 8.18 17.50
C VAL A 169 -4.82 7.06 17.50
N ASP A 170 -4.66 6.39 18.61
CA ASP A 170 -3.58 5.46 18.92
C ASP A 170 -3.81 4.02 18.45
N ASN A 171 -4.89 3.76 17.73
CA ASN A 171 -5.20 2.52 17.01
C ASN A 171 -4.98 2.65 15.49
N LEU A 172 -4.21 3.65 15.05
CA LEU A 172 -3.85 3.92 13.66
C LEU A 172 -2.35 3.68 13.44
N ILE A 173 -2.03 2.92 12.39
CA ILE A 173 -0.67 2.76 11.84
C ILE A 173 -0.69 3.30 10.42
N ALA A 174 -0.07 4.46 10.19
CA ALA A 174 0.10 5.06 8.87
C ALA A 174 1.51 4.73 8.35
N THR A 175 1.58 4.00 7.23
CA THR A 175 2.85 3.67 6.57
C THR A 175 3.08 4.61 5.41
N ILE A 176 4.30 5.12 5.28
CA ILE A 176 4.75 5.94 4.17
C ILE A 176 5.66 5.10 3.28
N ASP A 177 5.27 4.92 2.02
CA ASP A 177 6.13 4.40 0.96
C ASP A 177 7.17 5.47 0.64
N TYR A 178 8.30 5.42 1.37
CA TYR A 178 9.35 6.43 1.34
C TYR A 178 10.41 6.03 0.31
N ASN A 179 10.07 6.17 -0.98
CA ASN A 179 10.91 5.76 -2.11
C ASN A 179 11.68 6.93 -2.75
N GLY A 180 11.44 8.17 -2.33
CA GLY A 180 12.12 9.36 -2.83
C GLY A 180 11.73 9.77 -4.26
N GLN A 181 10.67 9.17 -4.85
CA GLN A 181 10.29 9.39 -6.24
C GLN A 181 8.82 9.78 -6.38
N GLN A 182 8.54 10.67 -7.29
CA GLN A 182 7.20 11.01 -7.73
C GLN A 182 7.16 11.12 -9.26
N ILE A 183 6.00 11.42 -9.86
CA ILE A 183 5.81 11.37 -11.31
C ILE A 183 6.75 12.30 -12.10
N ASP A 184 7.12 13.46 -11.54
CA ASP A 184 7.90 14.49 -12.23
C ASP A 184 9.41 14.46 -11.89
N GLY A 185 9.84 13.56 -10.97
CA GLY A 185 11.23 13.49 -10.54
C GLY A 185 11.42 12.92 -9.14
N SER A 186 12.55 13.23 -8.51
CA SER A 186 12.72 12.95 -7.10
C SER A 186 11.85 13.88 -6.25
N THR A 187 11.43 13.40 -5.06
CA THR A 187 10.69 14.27 -4.12
C THR A 187 11.52 15.48 -3.70
N ASP A 188 12.84 15.34 -3.63
CA ASP A 188 13.72 16.44 -3.25
C ASP A 188 13.85 17.52 -4.33
N ASP A 189 13.86 17.12 -5.61
CA ASP A 189 13.95 18.08 -6.72
C ASP A 189 12.64 18.82 -6.97
N VAL A 190 11.50 18.15 -6.75
CA VAL A 190 10.19 18.74 -7.03
C VAL A 190 9.70 19.61 -5.86
N LEU A 191 9.62 19.04 -4.67
CA LEU A 191 9.30 19.75 -3.43
C LEU A 191 9.80 18.94 -2.23
N SER A 192 10.99 19.26 -1.72
CA SER A 192 11.63 18.48 -0.68
C SER A 192 10.77 18.38 0.58
N LEU A 193 10.64 17.17 1.07
CA LEU A 193 9.93 16.87 2.32
C LEU A 193 10.81 17.11 3.56
N GLY A 194 12.12 17.36 3.37
CA GLY A 194 13.07 17.52 4.46
C GLY A 194 13.11 16.30 5.39
N ASN A 195 13.29 16.52 6.68
CA ASN A 195 13.31 15.43 7.66
C ASN A 195 11.88 15.04 8.07
N LEU A 196 11.32 14.02 7.41
CA LEU A 196 9.96 13.53 7.69
C LEU A 196 9.83 12.99 9.11
N LYS A 197 10.82 12.27 9.63
CA LYS A 197 10.80 11.75 11.00
C LYS A 197 10.62 12.91 12.00
N ALA A 198 11.47 13.91 11.92
CA ALA A 198 11.38 15.08 12.83
C ALA A 198 10.03 15.81 12.68
N LYS A 199 9.47 15.88 11.47
CA LYS A 199 8.15 16.48 11.25
C LYS A 199 7.05 15.71 11.96
N PHE A 200 6.96 14.40 11.77
CA PHE A 200 5.95 13.54 12.45
C PHE A 200 6.14 13.58 13.97
N GLU A 201 7.38 13.52 14.47
CA GLU A 201 7.69 13.62 15.90
C GLU A 201 7.25 14.98 16.47
N ALA A 202 7.44 16.08 15.73
CA ALA A 202 6.99 17.43 16.13
C ALA A 202 5.45 17.53 16.19
N PHE A 203 4.73 16.73 15.44
CA PHE A 203 3.27 16.55 15.55
C PHE A 203 2.86 15.51 16.60
N ASP A 204 3.79 15.06 17.45
CA ASP A 204 3.53 14.09 18.54
C ASP A 204 3.09 12.70 18.07
N TRP A 205 3.57 12.24 16.90
CA TRP A 205 3.43 10.86 16.44
C TRP A 205 4.58 9.99 16.98
N ASP A 206 4.30 8.71 17.21
CA ASP A 206 5.34 7.69 17.45
C ASP A 206 5.87 7.22 16.08
N VAL A 207 7.15 7.45 15.80
CA VAL A 207 7.74 7.18 14.48
C VAL A 207 8.67 5.99 14.53
N LEU A 208 8.47 5.05 13.60
CA LEU A 208 9.31 3.91 13.34
C LEU A 208 9.86 3.99 11.92
N GLU A 209 11.12 3.62 11.73
CA GLU A 209 11.71 3.47 10.39
C GLU A 209 11.98 2.02 10.06
N ILE A 210 11.57 1.57 8.86
CA ILE A 210 11.97 0.30 8.25
C ILE A 210 12.93 0.64 7.13
N THR A 211 14.23 0.48 7.37
CA THR A 211 15.29 0.85 6.42
C THR A 211 15.39 -0.09 5.23
N GLU A 212 14.98 -1.35 5.39
CA GLU A 212 14.95 -2.37 4.34
C GLU A 212 13.48 -2.66 3.95
N GLY A 213 12.79 -1.66 3.40
CA GLY A 213 11.37 -1.70 3.08
C GLY A 213 10.97 -2.65 1.95
N ASN A 214 11.93 -3.34 1.35
CA ASN A 214 11.71 -4.43 0.40
C ASN A 214 12.19 -5.79 0.92
N ASP A 215 12.55 -5.88 2.21
CA ASP A 215 12.86 -7.16 2.87
C ASP A 215 11.65 -7.64 3.69
N ILE A 216 11.17 -8.86 3.41
CA ILE A 216 9.99 -9.44 4.05
C ILE A 216 10.16 -9.55 5.56
N GLU A 217 11.35 -9.98 6.05
CA GLU A 217 11.56 -10.14 7.49
C GLU A 217 11.68 -8.79 8.20
N ALA A 218 12.32 -7.81 7.58
CA ALA A 218 12.37 -6.44 8.10
C ALA A 218 10.97 -5.82 8.21
N ILE A 219 10.13 -6.01 7.18
CA ILE A 219 8.73 -5.52 7.21
C ILE A 219 7.92 -6.24 8.28
N LYS A 220 8.04 -7.57 8.42
CA LYS A 220 7.37 -8.34 9.48
C LYS A 220 7.74 -7.81 10.86
N ALA A 221 9.04 -7.66 11.11
CA ALA A 221 9.53 -7.14 12.39
C ALA A 221 9.04 -5.71 12.64
N GLY A 222 9.15 -4.83 11.64
CA GLY A 222 8.73 -3.44 11.75
C GLY A 222 7.23 -3.28 11.98
N LEU A 223 6.38 -4.02 11.26
CA LEU A 223 4.93 -3.97 11.47
C LEU A 223 4.51 -4.58 12.82
N ALA A 224 5.19 -5.63 13.29
CA ALA A 224 4.95 -6.18 14.62
C ALA A 224 5.34 -5.16 15.71
N GLU A 225 6.47 -4.46 15.55
CA GLU A 225 6.88 -3.40 16.44
C GLU A 225 5.89 -2.22 16.39
N ALA A 226 5.48 -1.74 15.21
CA ALA A 226 4.46 -0.71 15.07
C ALA A 226 3.17 -1.08 15.82
N LYS A 227 2.70 -2.32 15.67
CA LYS A 227 1.54 -2.84 16.40
C LYS A 227 1.74 -2.77 17.93
N SER A 228 2.92 -3.10 18.44
CA SER A 228 3.24 -3.05 19.88
C SER A 228 3.25 -1.63 20.47
N ARG A 229 3.36 -0.62 19.60
CA ARG A 229 3.36 0.80 19.95
C ARG A 229 1.96 1.41 19.99
N THR A 230 0.93 0.74 19.42
CA THR A 230 -0.45 1.21 19.46
C THR A 230 -1.06 1.16 20.86
N GLY A 231 -2.16 1.88 21.10
CA GLY A 231 -2.86 1.95 22.40
C GLY A 231 -2.15 2.78 23.47
N LYS A 232 -1.14 3.59 23.09
CA LYS A 232 -0.32 4.40 24.03
C LYS A 232 -0.59 5.91 23.92
N GLY A 233 -1.71 6.29 23.35
CA GLY A 233 -2.16 7.67 23.25
C GLY A 233 -1.56 8.46 22.08
N LYS A 234 -0.77 7.82 21.20
CA LYS A 234 -0.19 8.43 19.99
C LYS A 234 -0.48 7.59 18.77
N PRO A 235 -0.77 8.19 17.61
CA PRO A 235 -0.78 7.45 16.34
C PRO A 235 0.66 7.02 15.97
N VAL A 236 0.78 5.93 15.20
CA VAL A 236 2.06 5.38 14.77
C VAL A 236 2.30 5.69 13.30
N CYS A 237 3.45 6.25 12.98
CA CYS A 237 3.95 6.44 11.62
C CYS A 237 5.09 5.46 11.35
N VAL A 238 5.00 4.75 10.23
CA VAL A 238 6.08 3.89 9.73
C VAL A 238 6.66 4.53 8.48
N LEU A 239 7.90 5.02 8.55
CA LEU A 239 8.67 5.45 7.38
C LEU A 239 9.35 4.22 6.78
N MET A 240 8.83 3.71 5.68
CA MET A 240 9.30 2.48 5.04
C MET A 240 10.11 2.83 3.79
N HIS A 241 11.44 2.68 3.88
CA HIS A 241 12.35 2.97 2.78
C HIS A 241 12.29 1.87 1.72
N THR A 242 11.69 2.17 0.59
CA THR A 242 11.49 1.23 -0.52
C THR A 242 12.26 1.65 -1.76
N VAL A 243 12.33 0.72 -2.71
CA VAL A 243 12.85 0.98 -4.06
C VAL A 243 11.68 0.91 -5.04
N MET A 244 11.34 2.05 -5.66
CA MET A 244 10.37 2.06 -6.76
C MET A 244 10.79 1.07 -7.85
N GLY A 245 9.88 0.21 -8.31
CA GLY A 245 10.18 -0.80 -9.35
C GLY A 245 10.88 -2.06 -8.82
N ASN A 246 10.96 -2.28 -7.51
CA ASN A 246 11.69 -3.40 -6.91
C ASN A 246 11.30 -4.76 -7.50
N GLY A 247 12.32 -5.58 -7.84
CA GLY A 247 12.17 -6.89 -8.46
C GLY A 247 12.13 -6.89 -9.99
N VAL A 248 12.27 -5.69 -10.62
CA VAL A 248 12.43 -5.54 -12.08
C VAL A 248 13.56 -4.55 -12.35
N ASP A 249 14.73 -5.04 -12.69
CA ASP A 249 15.99 -4.29 -12.71
C ASP A 249 15.94 -2.97 -13.50
N PHE A 250 15.35 -2.97 -14.69
CA PHE A 250 15.24 -1.78 -15.53
C PHE A 250 14.17 -0.78 -15.05
N MET A 251 13.37 -1.12 -14.03
CA MET A 251 12.39 -0.22 -13.41
C MET A 251 12.87 0.41 -12.10
N MET A 252 13.95 -0.11 -11.53
CA MET A 252 14.46 0.31 -10.23
C MET A 252 15.16 1.67 -10.29
N HIS A 253 15.14 2.41 -9.18
CA HIS A 253 15.89 3.65 -8.95
C HIS A 253 15.59 4.79 -9.93
N THR A 254 14.40 4.83 -10.53
CA THR A 254 14.01 5.89 -11.48
C THR A 254 12.52 6.17 -11.42
N HIS A 255 12.15 7.46 -11.49
CA HIS A 255 10.76 7.90 -11.58
C HIS A 255 10.10 7.57 -12.93
N ALA A 256 10.89 7.23 -13.96
CA ALA A 256 10.40 6.98 -15.32
C ALA A 256 9.32 5.89 -15.39
N TRP A 257 9.29 4.98 -14.42
CA TRP A 257 8.30 3.90 -14.32
C TRP A 257 7.17 4.18 -13.33
N HIS A 258 7.08 5.40 -12.83
CA HIS A 258 5.98 5.79 -11.95
C HIS A 258 4.61 5.52 -12.60
N GLY A 259 4.40 6.01 -13.82
CA GLY A 259 3.12 5.89 -14.54
C GLY A 259 3.24 5.35 -15.97
N LYS A 260 4.28 4.58 -16.30
CA LYS A 260 4.56 4.05 -17.63
C LYS A 260 4.37 2.53 -17.68
N ALA A 261 3.59 2.05 -18.66
CA ALA A 261 3.42 0.63 -18.91
C ALA A 261 4.64 0.03 -19.66
N PRO A 262 5.05 -1.23 -19.37
CA PRO A 262 6.05 -1.93 -20.15
C PRO A 262 5.51 -2.31 -21.53
N ASN A 263 6.39 -2.33 -22.54
CA ASN A 263 6.10 -2.95 -23.84
C ASN A 263 6.29 -4.47 -23.78
N ASP A 264 6.06 -5.20 -24.92
CA ASP A 264 6.12 -6.66 -24.99
C ASP A 264 7.48 -7.23 -24.54
N GLU A 265 8.59 -6.63 -25.00
CA GLU A 265 9.95 -7.04 -24.64
C GLU A 265 10.22 -6.81 -23.15
N GLN A 266 9.83 -5.66 -22.64
CA GLN A 266 9.96 -5.30 -21.23
C GLN A 266 9.10 -6.17 -20.32
N LEU A 267 7.87 -6.52 -20.76
CA LEU A 267 7.04 -7.50 -20.05
C LEU A 267 7.74 -8.85 -19.98
N ALA A 268 8.22 -9.37 -21.13
CA ALA A 268 8.88 -10.67 -21.18
C ALA A 268 10.12 -10.70 -20.26
N ASN A 269 10.91 -9.62 -20.25
CA ASN A 269 12.07 -9.48 -19.38
C ASN A 269 11.67 -9.42 -17.88
N GLY A 270 10.68 -8.60 -17.52
CA GLY A 270 10.21 -8.51 -16.14
C GLY A 270 9.63 -9.84 -15.61
N LEU A 271 8.89 -10.59 -16.46
CA LEU A 271 8.39 -11.91 -16.13
C LEU A 271 9.50 -12.97 -15.99
N ALA A 272 10.58 -12.86 -16.75
CA ALA A 272 11.74 -13.74 -16.63
C ALA A 272 12.48 -13.55 -15.30
N GLN A 273 12.52 -12.33 -14.78
CA GLN A 273 13.11 -12.01 -13.47
C GLN A 273 12.22 -12.46 -12.29
N ASN A 274 10.93 -12.60 -12.51
CA ASN A 274 9.95 -13.03 -11.52
C ASN A 274 9.29 -14.36 -11.96
N LYS A 275 9.84 -15.49 -11.50
CA LYS A 275 9.32 -16.82 -11.89
C LYS A 275 7.90 -17.02 -11.40
N GLU A 276 7.09 -17.71 -12.19
CA GLU A 276 5.74 -18.11 -11.79
C GLU A 276 5.78 -19.02 -10.57
N THR A 277 4.94 -18.74 -9.57
CA THR A 277 4.92 -19.46 -8.28
C THR A 277 3.55 -19.96 -7.89
N LEU A 278 2.49 -19.18 -8.11
CA LEU A 278 1.11 -19.51 -7.70
C LEU A 278 0.14 -19.60 -8.88
N GLY A 279 0.64 -19.64 -10.09
CA GLY A 279 -0.13 -19.67 -11.32
C GLY A 279 -0.52 -18.27 -11.82
N ASP A 280 -0.31 -18.05 -13.12
CA ASP A 280 -0.78 -16.84 -13.81
C ASP A 280 -2.29 -16.94 -14.09
N TYR A 281 -3.00 -15.77 -14.15
CA TYR A 281 -4.43 -15.72 -14.51
C TYR A 281 -4.64 -15.70 -16.03
#